data_ea92c2d811234fec456d43a002c165b6
#
_entry.id   ea92c2d811234fec456d43a002c165b6
#
_cell.length_a   1.000
_cell.length_b   1.000
_cell.length_c   1.000
_cell.angle_alpha   90.00
_cell.angle_beta   90.00
_cell.angle_gamma   90.00
#
_symmetry.space_group_name_H-M   'P 1'
#
loop_
_entity.id
_entity.type
_entity.pdbx_description
1 polymer ?
#
loop_
_entity_poly.entity_id
_entity_poly.type
_entity_poly.pdbx_seq_one_letter_code
_entity_poly.pdbx_strand_id
1 'polypeptide(L)'
;WGEGGALITAMSNSFGARWFDEDWNAQFDTEAWANTINFYKDLMDESGPAGYASNGFNENLSMFQQGKCGMWIDATVAASFVTNGEDSTVADKVGFALAPDTGLGKRSNWLWAWALAIPAGTQKEDAAKEFIEWATSKDYIELVAENEGWANVPPGARKSLYENPEYQKVPFAQMTLDSILSADPENSTVDPTPYVGVQFAAIPEFAGIATDVSQEFSAAYAGQQTVEEALEKAQA
;
A
#
# COMPACT_ATOMS: atom_id res chain seq x y z
N TRP A 1 -9.55 -6.77 -8.12
CA TRP A 1 -9.03 -5.91 -7.07
C TRP A 1 -7.75 -5.23 -7.56
N GLY A 2 -7.13 -4.38 -6.86
CA GLY A 2 -5.93 -3.66 -7.27
C GLY A 2 -5.49 -2.72 -6.15
N GLU A 3 -4.82 -1.62 -6.49
CA GLU A 3 -4.32 -0.64 -5.51
C GLU A 3 -5.42 -0.13 -4.59
N GLY A 4 -6.60 0.23 -5.13
CA GLY A 4 -7.73 0.69 -4.32
C GLY A 4 -8.24 -0.38 -3.35
N GLY A 5 -8.37 -1.62 -3.79
CA GLY A 5 -8.76 -2.73 -2.92
C GLY A 5 -7.74 -3.04 -1.84
N ALA A 6 -6.44 -2.96 -2.19
CA ALA A 6 -5.36 -3.12 -1.23
C ALA A 6 -5.35 -2.01 -0.16
N LEU A 7 -5.54 -0.75 -0.57
CA LEU A 7 -5.64 0.39 0.34
C LEU A 7 -6.82 0.24 1.31
N ILE A 8 -8.01 -0.07 0.79
CA ILE A 8 -9.21 -0.25 1.62
C ILE A 8 -9.04 -1.42 2.60
N THR A 9 -8.45 -2.54 2.16
CA THR A 9 -8.15 -3.68 3.04
C THR A 9 -7.17 -3.29 4.14
N ALA A 10 -6.07 -2.60 3.81
CA ALA A 10 -5.13 -2.12 4.82
C ALA A 10 -5.77 -1.11 5.77
N MET A 11 -6.59 -0.19 5.26
CA MET A 11 -7.30 0.80 6.06
C MET A 11 -8.32 0.14 6.99
N SER A 12 -9.04 -0.88 6.52
CA SER A 12 -10.06 -1.58 7.32
C SER A 12 -9.49 -2.21 8.58
N ASN A 13 -8.23 -2.66 8.55
CA ASN A 13 -7.54 -3.17 9.73
C ASN A 13 -7.46 -2.13 10.85
N SER A 14 -7.28 -0.84 10.53
CA SER A 14 -7.24 0.23 11.52
C SER A 14 -8.60 0.54 12.15
N PHE A 15 -9.69 0.16 11.49
CA PHE A 15 -11.06 0.22 12.02
C PHE A 15 -11.46 -1.06 12.77
N GLY A 16 -10.59 -2.08 12.82
CA GLY A 16 -10.86 -3.36 13.46
C GLY A 16 -11.64 -4.34 12.58
N ALA A 17 -11.84 -4.04 11.29
CA ALA A 17 -12.52 -4.95 10.38
C ALA A 17 -11.59 -6.11 9.95
N ARG A 18 -12.23 -7.21 9.58
CA ARG A 18 -11.57 -8.40 9.02
C ARG A 18 -12.41 -8.98 7.88
N TRP A 19 -11.77 -9.69 6.96
CA TRP A 19 -12.47 -10.33 5.84
C TRP A 19 -13.29 -11.54 6.31
N PHE A 20 -12.68 -12.36 7.16
CA PHE A 20 -13.27 -13.60 7.67
C PHE A 20 -13.02 -13.73 9.17
N ASP A 21 -13.95 -14.33 9.89
CA ASP A 21 -13.74 -14.80 11.26
C ASP A 21 -12.97 -16.12 11.29
N GLU A 22 -12.68 -16.65 12.48
CA GLU A 22 -11.91 -17.88 12.66
C GLU A 22 -12.59 -19.13 12.07
N ASP A 23 -13.92 -19.07 11.84
CA ASP A 23 -14.70 -20.11 11.19
C ASP A 23 -14.87 -19.89 9.66
N TRP A 24 -14.13 -18.90 9.08
CA TRP A 24 -14.19 -18.51 7.68
C TRP A 24 -15.53 -17.91 7.21
N ASN A 25 -16.34 -17.40 8.12
CA ASN A 25 -17.52 -16.62 7.74
C ASN A 25 -17.10 -15.21 7.34
N ALA A 26 -17.63 -14.72 6.23
CA ALA A 26 -17.43 -13.34 5.79
C ALA A 26 -17.92 -12.34 6.87
N GLN A 27 -17.26 -11.18 7.00
CA GLN A 27 -17.49 -10.24 8.08
C GLN A 27 -17.86 -8.83 7.60
N PHE A 28 -18.44 -8.70 6.42
CA PHE A 28 -18.75 -7.39 5.81
C PHE A 28 -20.00 -6.72 6.39
N ASP A 29 -20.84 -7.45 7.09
CA ASP A 29 -22.03 -6.94 7.79
C ASP A 29 -21.73 -6.29 9.17
N THR A 30 -20.44 -6.05 9.45
CA THR A 30 -19.98 -5.49 10.74
C THR A 30 -19.89 -3.95 10.70
N GLU A 31 -20.06 -3.34 11.89
CA GLU A 31 -19.90 -1.90 12.07
C GLU A 31 -18.48 -1.41 11.65
N ALA A 32 -17.46 -2.24 11.86
CA ALA A 32 -16.09 -1.92 11.49
C ALA A 32 -15.91 -1.72 9.97
N TRP A 33 -16.55 -2.55 9.15
CA TRP A 33 -16.57 -2.37 7.70
C TRP A 33 -17.42 -1.17 7.29
N ALA A 34 -18.61 -0.99 7.89
CA ALA A 34 -19.45 0.17 7.62
C ALA A 34 -18.69 1.48 7.92
N ASN A 35 -18.01 1.56 9.05
CA ASN A 35 -17.20 2.71 9.44
C ASN A 35 -16.02 2.94 8.45
N THR A 36 -15.37 1.87 8.00
CA THR A 36 -14.27 1.96 7.01
C THR A 36 -14.74 2.58 5.70
N ILE A 37 -15.80 2.02 5.11
CA ILE A 37 -16.25 2.42 3.77
C ILE A 37 -16.90 3.82 3.81
N ASN A 38 -17.70 4.12 4.84
CA ASN A 38 -18.27 5.46 5.02
C ASN A 38 -17.19 6.50 5.24
N PHE A 39 -16.21 6.25 6.11
CA PHE A 39 -15.10 7.17 6.33
C PHE A 39 -14.35 7.51 5.04
N TYR A 40 -13.98 6.50 4.24
CA TYR A 40 -13.29 6.73 2.99
C TYR A 40 -14.14 7.52 2.00
N LYS A 41 -15.41 7.12 1.85
CA LYS A 41 -16.34 7.81 0.96
C LYS A 41 -16.55 9.26 1.34
N ASP A 42 -16.86 9.54 2.61
CA ASP A 42 -17.10 10.89 3.11
C ASP A 42 -15.85 11.77 2.97
N LEU A 43 -14.67 11.23 3.31
CA LEU A 43 -13.39 11.94 3.14
C LEU A 43 -13.12 12.29 1.67
N MET A 44 -13.37 11.37 0.76
CA MET A 44 -13.11 11.58 -0.67
C MET A 44 -14.16 12.48 -1.31
N ASP A 45 -15.42 12.39 -0.91
CA ASP A 45 -16.49 13.28 -1.39
C ASP A 45 -16.29 14.73 -0.91
N GLU A 46 -15.77 14.93 0.32
CA GLU A 46 -15.52 16.26 0.89
C GLU A 46 -14.20 16.88 0.39
N SER A 47 -13.13 16.09 0.33
CA SER A 47 -11.76 16.59 0.18
C SER A 47 -10.93 15.88 -0.89
N GLY A 48 -11.44 14.83 -1.50
CA GLY A 48 -10.76 14.07 -2.53
C GLY A 48 -10.68 14.79 -3.88
N PRO A 49 -9.74 14.43 -4.73
CA PRO A 49 -9.67 14.98 -6.08
C PRO A 49 -10.83 14.46 -6.94
N ALA A 50 -11.25 15.26 -7.92
CA ALA A 50 -12.23 14.83 -8.89
C ALA A 50 -11.76 13.54 -9.58
N GLY A 51 -12.64 12.54 -9.67
CA GLY A 51 -12.32 11.24 -10.28
C GLY A 51 -11.55 10.28 -9.37
N TYR A 52 -11.50 10.52 -8.07
CA TYR A 52 -10.77 9.70 -7.10
C TYR A 52 -11.09 8.19 -7.19
N ALA A 53 -12.33 7.84 -7.56
CA ALA A 53 -12.77 6.46 -7.70
C ALA A 53 -12.07 5.67 -8.85
N SER A 54 -11.35 6.37 -9.73
CA SER A 54 -10.62 5.79 -10.86
C SER A 54 -9.13 6.12 -10.90
N ASN A 55 -8.63 6.93 -9.95
CA ASN A 55 -7.22 7.27 -9.88
C ASN A 55 -6.41 6.12 -9.28
N GLY A 56 -5.26 5.83 -9.90
CA GLY A 56 -4.24 4.95 -9.36
C GLY A 56 -3.01 5.73 -8.91
N PHE A 57 -1.91 5.01 -8.67
CA PHE A 57 -0.64 5.56 -8.21
C PHE A 57 -0.14 6.72 -9.08
N ASN A 58 -0.13 6.55 -10.40
CA ASN A 58 0.46 7.55 -11.31
C ASN A 58 -0.34 8.86 -11.35
N GLU A 59 -1.67 8.79 -11.34
CA GLU A 59 -2.55 9.95 -11.31
C GLU A 59 -2.37 10.72 -10.00
N ASN A 60 -2.35 10.02 -8.88
CA ASN A 60 -2.17 10.60 -7.55
C ASN A 60 -0.76 11.20 -7.38
N LEU A 61 0.29 10.50 -7.85
CA LEU A 61 1.67 11.01 -7.88
C LEU A 61 1.75 12.33 -8.64
N SER A 62 1.20 12.37 -9.86
CA SER A 62 1.22 13.57 -10.69
C SER A 62 0.50 14.75 -10.03
N MET A 63 -0.66 14.51 -9.39
CA MET A 63 -1.38 15.56 -8.67
C MET A 63 -0.61 16.06 -7.45
N PHE A 64 0.01 15.17 -6.69
CA PHE A 64 0.80 15.54 -5.52
C PHE A 64 2.05 16.34 -5.91
N GLN A 65 2.80 15.90 -6.92
CA GLN A 65 3.96 16.62 -7.46
C GLN A 65 3.62 18.03 -7.95
N GLN A 66 2.39 18.23 -8.46
CA GLN A 66 1.88 19.54 -8.89
C GLN A 66 1.33 20.39 -7.74
N GLY A 67 1.37 19.91 -6.50
CA GLY A 67 0.86 20.63 -5.33
C GLY A 67 -0.67 20.74 -5.27
N LYS A 68 -1.38 19.86 -5.96
CA LYS A 68 -2.86 19.85 -5.98
C LYS A 68 -3.47 19.08 -4.82
N CYS A 69 -2.69 18.29 -4.10
CA CYS A 69 -3.12 17.50 -2.94
C CYS A 69 -2.29 17.92 -1.73
N GLY A 70 -2.94 18.11 -0.58
CA GLY A 70 -2.29 18.43 0.69
C GLY A 70 -1.75 17.20 1.42
N MET A 71 -2.32 16.03 1.16
CA MET A 71 -1.90 14.72 1.69
C MET A 71 -2.06 13.64 0.63
N TRP A 72 -1.23 12.62 0.73
CA TRP A 72 -1.31 11.41 -0.08
C TRP A 72 -0.84 10.22 0.75
N ILE A 73 -1.61 9.15 0.76
CA ILE A 73 -1.29 7.91 1.44
C ILE A 73 -1.08 6.84 0.37
N ASP A 74 0.14 6.34 0.28
CA ASP A 74 0.53 5.33 -0.70
C ASP A 74 1.86 4.67 -0.32
N ALA A 75 2.44 3.91 -1.25
CA ALA A 75 3.69 3.20 -1.06
C ALA A 75 4.89 4.14 -0.82
N THR A 76 5.78 3.75 0.08
CA THR A 76 6.99 4.54 0.44
C THR A 76 7.92 4.81 -0.74
N VAL A 77 7.85 4.02 -1.82
CA VAL A 77 8.60 4.28 -3.06
C VAL A 77 8.24 5.64 -3.68
N ALA A 78 7.05 6.16 -3.44
CA ALA A 78 6.63 7.48 -3.91
C ALA A 78 7.53 8.61 -3.37
N ALA A 79 8.19 8.40 -2.24
CA ALA A 79 8.99 9.43 -1.58
C ALA A 79 10.11 9.97 -2.47
N SER A 80 10.82 9.11 -3.21
CA SER A 80 11.87 9.55 -4.14
C SER A 80 11.31 10.43 -5.27
N PHE A 81 10.14 10.09 -5.80
CA PHE A 81 9.51 10.86 -6.88
C PHE A 81 9.01 12.23 -6.41
N VAL A 82 8.39 12.30 -5.23
CA VAL A 82 7.83 13.57 -4.72
C VAL A 82 8.91 14.51 -4.18
N THR A 83 10.09 14.01 -3.84
CA THR A 83 11.25 14.82 -3.42
C THR A 83 12.22 15.13 -4.57
N ASN A 84 11.96 14.65 -5.79
CA ASN A 84 12.75 15.02 -6.96
C ASN A 84 12.37 16.44 -7.42
N GLY A 85 13.30 17.38 -7.28
CA GLY A 85 13.07 18.79 -7.63
C GLY A 85 12.95 19.07 -9.14
N GLU A 86 13.27 18.10 -10.00
CA GLU A 86 13.06 18.24 -11.46
C GLU A 86 11.60 18.00 -11.84
N ASP A 87 10.90 17.11 -11.12
CA ASP A 87 9.55 16.67 -11.46
C ASP A 87 8.49 17.19 -10.47
N SER A 88 8.91 17.58 -9.26
CA SER A 88 7.99 17.96 -8.17
C SER A 88 8.10 19.42 -7.79
N THR A 89 7.00 20.17 -7.88
CA THR A 89 6.92 21.57 -7.45
C THR A 89 6.84 21.73 -5.93
N VAL A 90 6.72 20.62 -5.20
CA VAL A 90 6.61 20.57 -3.74
C VAL A 90 7.78 19.83 -3.07
N ALA A 91 8.82 19.50 -3.82
CA ALA A 91 9.94 18.65 -3.36
C ALA A 91 10.56 19.10 -2.03
N ASP A 92 10.66 20.41 -1.80
CA ASP A 92 11.20 21.04 -0.59
C ASP A 92 10.16 21.25 0.54
N LYS A 93 8.92 20.80 0.34
CA LYS A 93 7.78 21.04 1.25
C LYS A 93 7.14 19.74 1.76
N VAL A 94 7.64 18.59 1.31
CA VAL A 94 7.06 17.29 1.67
C VAL A 94 7.53 16.85 3.04
N GLY A 95 6.58 16.51 3.91
CA GLY A 95 6.82 15.80 5.17
C GLY A 95 6.36 14.35 5.06
N PHE A 96 6.96 13.47 5.86
CA PHE A 96 6.67 12.04 5.87
C PHE A 96 6.17 11.61 7.25
N ALA A 97 5.15 10.77 7.27
CA ALA A 97 4.57 10.22 8.48
C ALA A 97 4.13 8.77 8.25
N LEU A 98 4.05 7.99 9.33
CA LEU A 98 3.40 6.68 9.27
C LEU A 98 1.93 6.83 8.92
N ALA A 99 1.35 5.80 8.30
CA ALA A 99 -0.08 5.75 8.04
C ALA A 99 -0.88 5.98 9.34
N PRO A 100 -2.02 6.68 9.26
CA PRO A 100 -2.85 6.95 10.43
C PRO A 100 -3.46 5.66 11.00
N ASP A 101 -3.93 5.74 12.24
CA ASP A 101 -4.77 4.74 12.86
C ASP A 101 -5.99 5.40 13.54
N THR A 102 -6.98 4.60 13.88
CA THR A 102 -8.20 5.07 14.56
C THR A 102 -8.11 5.08 16.09
N GLY A 103 -6.92 4.84 16.64
CA GLY A 103 -6.71 4.70 18.09
C GLY A 103 -6.81 3.27 18.60
N LEU A 104 -7.05 2.28 17.73
CA LEU A 104 -7.10 0.86 18.09
C LEU A 104 -5.70 0.20 18.12
N GLY A 105 -4.64 0.96 17.83
CA GLY A 105 -3.27 0.45 17.79
C GLY A 105 -2.93 -0.36 16.53
N LYS A 106 -3.81 -0.33 15.53
CA LYS A 106 -3.60 -0.93 14.21
C LYS A 106 -3.53 0.19 13.17
N ARG A 107 -2.54 0.14 12.28
CA ARG A 107 -2.33 1.17 11.27
C ARG A 107 -2.80 0.74 9.91
N SER A 108 -3.15 1.73 9.08
CA SER A 108 -3.50 1.53 7.66
C SER A 108 -2.26 1.33 6.79
N ASN A 109 -1.20 0.73 7.31
CA ASN A 109 -0.01 0.44 6.54
C ASN A 109 -0.09 -0.95 5.91
N TRP A 110 0.30 -1.03 4.67
CA TRP A 110 0.43 -2.31 3.96
C TRP A 110 1.90 -2.70 3.82
N LEU A 111 2.13 -3.95 3.47
CA LEU A 111 3.46 -4.48 3.22
C LEU A 111 3.50 -5.03 1.79
N TRP A 112 3.93 -4.20 0.86
CA TRP A 112 4.04 -4.55 -0.55
C TRP A 112 5.49 -4.84 -0.91
N ALA A 113 5.71 -5.88 -1.71
CA ALA A 113 7.02 -6.20 -2.26
C ALA A 113 6.90 -6.57 -3.74
N TRP A 114 7.75 -5.99 -4.56
CA TRP A 114 7.99 -6.46 -5.91
C TRP A 114 9.03 -7.58 -5.88
N ALA A 115 8.87 -8.55 -6.77
CA ALA A 115 9.78 -9.68 -6.88
C ALA A 115 10.24 -9.87 -8.33
N LEU A 116 11.49 -10.24 -8.52
CA LEU A 116 12.00 -10.77 -9.78
C LEU A 116 11.75 -12.28 -9.82
N ALA A 117 11.25 -12.78 -10.93
CA ALA A 117 10.95 -14.20 -11.10
C ALA A 117 11.54 -14.74 -12.40
N ILE A 118 11.85 -16.04 -12.39
CA ILE A 118 12.32 -16.76 -13.56
C ILE A 118 11.17 -17.62 -14.10
N PRO A 119 10.64 -17.35 -15.31
CA PRO A 119 9.60 -18.18 -15.91
C PRO A 119 10.09 -19.63 -16.12
N ALA A 120 9.25 -20.62 -15.80
CA ALA A 120 9.61 -22.04 -15.90
C ALA A 120 10.02 -22.49 -17.31
N GLY A 121 9.58 -21.79 -18.36
CA GLY A 121 9.90 -22.10 -19.76
C GLY A 121 11.15 -21.41 -20.32
N THR A 122 11.89 -20.65 -19.50
CA THR A 122 13.06 -19.91 -19.98
C THR A 122 14.17 -20.86 -20.46
N GLN A 123 14.88 -20.44 -21.51
CA GLN A 123 16.10 -21.12 -21.98
C GLN A 123 17.39 -20.41 -21.48
N LYS A 124 17.24 -19.42 -20.58
CA LYS A 124 18.34 -18.58 -20.07
C LYS A 124 18.34 -18.53 -18.54
N GLU A 125 18.08 -19.68 -17.91
CA GLU A 125 17.92 -19.78 -16.44
C GLU A 125 19.15 -19.27 -15.69
N ASP A 126 20.36 -19.68 -16.10
CA ASP A 126 21.59 -19.26 -15.40
C ASP A 126 21.84 -17.76 -15.51
N ALA A 127 21.66 -17.17 -16.71
CA ALA A 127 21.78 -15.72 -16.88
C ALA A 127 20.72 -14.93 -16.09
N ALA A 128 19.50 -15.47 -15.96
CA ALA A 128 18.45 -14.86 -15.18
C ALA A 128 18.77 -14.92 -13.68
N LYS A 129 19.33 -16.02 -13.19
CA LYS A 129 19.80 -16.12 -11.79
C LYS A 129 20.90 -15.11 -11.49
N GLU A 130 21.92 -15.05 -12.33
CA GLU A 130 23.03 -14.11 -12.20
C GLU A 130 22.54 -12.66 -12.18
N PHE A 131 21.59 -12.31 -13.06
CA PHE A 131 20.96 -10.97 -13.07
C PHE A 131 20.20 -10.69 -11.77
N ILE A 132 19.39 -11.64 -11.27
CA ILE A 132 18.62 -11.46 -10.02
C ILE A 132 19.55 -11.29 -8.83
N GLU A 133 20.60 -12.12 -8.73
CA GLU A 133 21.60 -12.02 -7.66
C GLU A 133 22.24 -10.64 -7.65
N TRP A 134 22.66 -10.14 -8.82
CA TRP A 134 23.23 -8.81 -8.96
C TRP A 134 22.21 -7.72 -8.66
N ALA A 135 21.02 -7.74 -9.27
CA ALA A 135 19.99 -6.71 -9.13
C ALA A 135 19.42 -6.58 -7.70
N THR A 136 19.62 -7.62 -6.87
CA THR A 136 19.22 -7.61 -5.46
C THR A 136 20.41 -7.50 -4.50
N SER A 137 21.62 -7.28 -4.99
CA SER A 137 22.85 -7.20 -4.21
C SER A 137 23.04 -5.85 -3.52
N LYS A 138 24.03 -5.79 -2.63
CA LYS A 138 24.51 -4.52 -2.07
C LYS A 138 25.23 -3.67 -3.12
N ASP A 139 25.96 -4.32 -4.03
CA ASP A 139 26.71 -3.64 -5.10
C ASP A 139 25.75 -2.89 -6.03
N TYR A 140 24.56 -3.44 -6.31
CA TYR A 140 23.53 -2.74 -7.07
C TYR A 140 23.01 -1.50 -6.31
N ILE A 141 22.79 -1.61 -4.99
CA ILE A 141 22.38 -0.48 -4.15
C ILE A 141 23.43 0.64 -4.22
N GLU A 142 24.71 0.32 -4.09
CA GLU A 142 25.80 1.28 -4.18
C GLU A 142 25.89 1.90 -5.57
N LEU A 143 25.74 1.11 -6.63
CA LEU A 143 25.72 1.59 -8.00
C LEU A 143 24.59 2.62 -8.23
N VAL A 144 23.38 2.34 -7.73
CA VAL A 144 22.26 3.29 -7.83
C VAL A 144 22.56 4.55 -7.04
N ALA A 145 23.08 4.42 -5.81
CA ALA A 145 23.44 5.56 -4.97
C ALA A 145 24.50 6.47 -5.61
N GLU A 146 25.50 5.88 -6.29
CA GLU A 146 26.57 6.62 -6.97
C GLU A 146 26.09 7.36 -8.23
N ASN A 147 25.14 6.78 -8.96
CA ASN A 147 24.69 7.35 -10.23
C ASN A 147 23.46 8.26 -10.08
N GLU A 148 22.54 7.91 -9.19
CA GLU A 148 21.21 8.54 -9.07
C GLU A 148 21.00 9.19 -7.69
N GLY A 149 21.92 8.98 -6.74
CA GLY A 149 21.83 9.47 -5.38
C GLY A 149 21.03 8.54 -4.43
N TRP A 150 21.30 8.68 -3.14
CA TRP A 150 20.74 7.82 -2.08
C TRP A 150 19.21 7.86 -1.99
N ALA A 151 18.57 8.95 -2.36
CA ALA A 151 17.10 9.06 -2.37
C ALA A 151 16.43 8.15 -3.43
N ASN A 152 17.16 7.78 -4.47
CA ASN A 152 16.66 6.93 -5.55
C ASN A 152 17.01 5.44 -5.39
N VAL A 153 17.75 5.10 -4.33
CA VAL A 153 17.98 3.69 -3.98
C VAL A 153 16.65 3.03 -3.63
N PRO A 154 16.35 1.86 -4.25
CA PRO A 154 15.13 1.13 -3.90
C PRO A 154 15.05 0.85 -2.40
N PRO A 155 13.97 1.21 -1.71
CA PRO A 155 13.79 0.94 -0.29
C PRO A 155 13.53 -0.56 -0.10
N GLY A 156 14.57 -1.34 -0.21
CA GLY A 156 14.49 -2.78 -0.23
C GLY A 156 14.41 -3.42 1.17
N ALA A 157 14.35 -4.75 1.17
CA ALA A 157 14.25 -5.59 2.36
C ALA A 157 15.59 -5.78 3.12
N ARG A 158 16.65 -5.05 2.76
CA ARG A 158 17.96 -5.21 3.39
C ARG A 158 18.14 -4.24 4.55
N LYS A 159 18.25 -4.74 5.77
CA LYS A 159 18.53 -3.94 6.96
C LYS A 159 19.80 -3.08 6.82
N SER A 160 20.83 -3.63 6.15
CA SER A 160 22.09 -2.91 5.92
C SER A 160 21.95 -1.62 5.12
N LEU A 161 20.90 -1.44 4.33
CA LEU A 161 20.61 -0.16 3.69
C LEU A 161 20.27 0.91 4.74
N TYR A 162 19.41 0.58 5.68
CA TYR A 162 18.95 1.50 6.74
C TYR A 162 20.04 1.76 7.80
N GLU A 163 21.06 0.92 7.87
CA GLU A 163 22.25 1.10 8.71
C GLU A 163 23.33 1.96 8.03
N ASN A 164 23.19 2.23 6.72
CA ASN A 164 24.14 3.05 5.98
C ASN A 164 24.00 4.53 6.36
N PRO A 165 25.08 5.21 6.84
CA PRO A 165 25.01 6.60 7.27
C PRO A 165 24.60 7.60 6.20
N GLU A 166 24.87 7.31 4.93
CA GLU A 166 24.47 8.19 3.82
C GLU A 166 22.97 8.03 3.51
N TYR A 167 22.44 6.80 3.55
CA TYR A 167 21.00 6.56 3.38
C TYR A 167 20.18 7.15 4.55
N GLN A 168 20.72 7.12 5.77
CA GLN A 168 20.08 7.73 6.95
C GLN A 168 19.88 9.25 6.83
N LYS A 169 20.60 9.93 5.93
CA LYS A 169 20.39 11.36 5.64
C LYS A 169 19.19 11.62 4.74
N VAL A 170 18.66 10.58 4.09
CA VAL A 170 17.48 10.70 3.24
C VAL A 170 16.25 10.95 4.12
N PRO A 171 15.44 11.99 3.86
CA PRO A 171 14.40 12.46 4.78
C PRO A 171 13.34 11.41 5.15
N PHE A 172 13.10 10.44 4.27
CA PHE A 172 12.09 9.39 4.47
C PHE A 172 12.67 8.02 4.88
N ALA A 173 14.00 7.88 5.01
CA ALA A 173 14.63 6.59 5.28
C ALA A 173 14.11 5.95 6.58
N GLN A 174 14.12 6.70 7.69
CA GLN A 174 13.67 6.19 8.98
C GLN A 174 12.18 5.86 8.98
N MET A 175 11.33 6.74 8.43
CA MET A 175 9.89 6.49 8.32
C MET A 175 9.60 5.23 7.49
N THR A 176 10.34 5.02 6.39
CA THR A 176 10.22 3.80 5.58
C THR A 176 10.55 2.53 6.38
N LEU A 177 11.65 2.55 7.15
CA LEU A 177 12.00 1.43 8.03
C LEU A 177 10.93 1.19 9.08
N ASP A 178 10.47 2.23 9.75
CA ASP A 178 9.45 2.15 10.79
C ASP A 178 8.13 1.61 10.22
N SER A 179 7.75 2.04 9.02
CA SER A 179 6.56 1.52 8.32
C SER A 179 6.69 0.02 8.05
N ILE A 180 7.83 -0.44 7.52
CA ILE A 180 8.08 -1.88 7.25
C ILE A 180 8.02 -2.69 8.56
N LEU A 181 8.70 -2.21 9.60
CA LEU A 181 8.79 -2.93 10.88
C LEU A 181 7.50 -2.91 11.70
N SER A 182 6.61 -1.96 11.44
CA SER A 182 5.30 -1.87 12.10
C SER A 182 4.22 -2.73 11.43
N ALA A 183 4.48 -3.27 10.25
CA ALA A 183 3.55 -4.19 9.61
C ALA A 183 3.52 -5.54 10.34
N ASP A 184 2.32 -6.00 10.68
CA ASP A 184 2.09 -7.28 11.35
C ASP A 184 1.10 -8.12 10.53
N PRO A 185 1.59 -8.92 9.58
CA PRO A 185 0.72 -9.73 8.73
C PRO A 185 -0.01 -10.86 9.47
N GLU A 186 0.49 -11.29 10.62
CA GLU A 186 -0.13 -12.36 11.42
C GLU A 186 -1.25 -11.82 12.33
N ASN A 187 -1.17 -10.53 12.71
CA ASN A 187 -2.15 -9.86 13.55
C ASN A 187 -2.50 -8.48 12.96
N SER A 188 -2.96 -8.47 11.72
CA SER A 188 -3.18 -7.24 10.94
C SER A 188 -4.30 -6.36 11.49
N THR A 189 -5.30 -6.93 12.16
CA THR A 189 -6.43 -6.22 12.77
C THR A 189 -6.57 -6.55 14.26
N VAL A 190 -7.64 -6.07 14.91
CA VAL A 190 -7.85 -6.21 16.36
C VAL A 190 -8.21 -7.65 16.74
N ASP A 191 -9.16 -8.23 16.04
CA ASP A 191 -9.60 -9.59 16.28
C ASP A 191 -8.78 -10.63 15.51
N PRO A 192 -8.63 -11.87 16.00
CA PRO A 192 -7.94 -12.94 15.29
C PRO A 192 -8.53 -13.19 13.90
N THR A 193 -7.65 -13.52 12.95
CA THR A 193 -8.03 -13.89 11.58
C THR A 193 -7.52 -15.27 11.23
N PRO A 194 -8.21 -16.06 10.39
CA PRO A 194 -7.74 -17.37 9.95
C PRO A 194 -6.72 -17.29 8.82
N TYR A 195 -6.33 -16.07 8.41
CA TYR A 195 -5.41 -15.80 7.31
C TYR A 195 -4.25 -14.90 7.75
N VAL A 196 -3.19 -14.92 6.98
CA VAL A 196 -2.05 -14.00 7.08
C VAL A 196 -2.17 -12.94 5.99
N GLY A 197 -1.84 -11.69 6.31
CA GLY A 197 -1.80 -10.58 5.35
C GLY A 197 -2.24 -9.26 5.95
N VAL A 198 -1.75 -8.16 5.40
CA VAL A 198 -2.15 -6.80 5.80
C VAL A 198 -3.16 -6.23 4.81
N GLN A 199 -2.79 -6.19 3.52
CA GLN A 199 -3.63 -5.67 2.43
C GLN A 199 -4.33 -6.78 1.63
N PHE A 200 -4.23 -8.03 2.05
CA PHE A 200 -4.81 -9.21 1.42
C PHE A 200 -4.98 -10.34 2.45
N ALA A 201 -5.78 -11.34 2.13
CA ALA A 201 -5.75 -12.62 2.82
C ALA A 201 -4.95 -13.63 1.99
N ALA A 202 -3.95 -14.28 2.59
CA ALA A 202 -3.03 -15.19 1.90
C ALA A 202 -3.69 -16.56 1.62
N ILE A 203 -4.75 -16.56 0.82
CA ILE A 203 -5.45 -17.75 0.33
C ILE A 203 -5.56 -17.71 -1.19
N PRO A 204 -5.59 -18.85 -1.88
CA PRO A 204 -5.65 -18.91 -3.34
C PRO A 204 -6.86 -18.17 -3.95
N GLU A 205 -7.99 -18.21 -3.28
CA GLU A 205 -9.26 -17.64 -3.72
C GLU A 205 -9.32 -16.12 -3.58
N PHE A 206 -8.44 -15.50 -2.78
CA PHE A 206 -8.54 -14.11 -2.39
C PHE A 206 -8.60 -13.14 -3.58
N ALA A 207 -7.82 -13.39 -4.63
CA ALA A 207 -7.80 -12.49 -5.79
C ALA A 207 -9.17 -12.39 -6.48
N GLY A 208 -9.94 -13.48 -6.54
CA GLY A 208 -11.31 -13.51 -7.05
C GLY A 208 -12.25 -12.76 -6.11
N ILE A 209 -12.32 -13.19 -4.86
CA ILE A 209 -13.19 -12.59 -3.82
C ILE A 209 -12.93 -11.09 -3.70
N ALA A 210 -11.67 -10.68 -3.60
CA ALA A 210 -11.34 -9.26 -3.46
C ALA A 210 -11.67 -8.44 -4.72
N THR A 211 -11.67 -9.04 -5.90
CA THR A 211 -12.12 -8.36 -7.12
C THR A 211 -13.62 -8.07 -7.05
N ASP A 212 -14.42 -9.06 -6.69
CA ASP A 212 -15.88 -8.92 -6.61
C ASP A 212 -16.26 -7.90 -5.51
N VAL A 213 -15.70 -8.03 -4.32
CA VAL A 213 -15.92 -7.07 -3.22
C VAL A 213 -15.49 -5.65 -3.58
N SER A 214 -14.32 -5.50 -4.24
CA SER A 214 -13.83 -4.17 -4.64
C SER A 214 -14.71 -3.51 -5.70
N GLN A 215 -15.37 -4.28 -6.56
CA GLN A 215 -16.34 -3.75 -7.53
C GLN A 215 -17.57 -3.17 -6.82
N GLU A 216 -18.08 -3.83 -5.79
CA GLU A 216 -19.22 -3.33 -5.00
C GLU A 216 -18.85 -2.03 -4.27
N PHE A 217 -17.65 -1.96 -3.66
CA PHE A 217 -17.19 -0.73 -3.03
C PHE A 217 -16.98 0.41 -4.04
N SER A 218 -16.41 0.11 -5.21
CA SER A 218 -16.25 1.10 -6.27
C SER A 218 -17.58 1.64 -6.78
N ALA A 219 -18.61 0.79 -6.87
CA ALA A 219 -19.96 1.21 -7.24
C ALA A 219 -20.59 2.13 -6.17
N ALA A 220 -20.33 1.87 -4.89
CA ALA A 220 -20.77 2.76 -3.80
C ALA A 220 -20.04 4.12 -3.84
N TYR A 221 -18.73 4.14 -4.10
CA TYR A 221 -17.96 5.38 -4.24
C TYR A 221 -18.38 6.19 -5.46
N ALA A 222 -18.79 5.53 -6.54
CA ALA A 222 -19.35 6.16 -7.72
C ALA A 222 -20.81 6.62 -7.57
N GLY A 223 -21.45 6.39 -6.41
CA GLY A 223 -22.85 6.74 -6.15
C GLY A 223 -23.87 5.88 -6.91
N GLN A 224 -23.48 4.71 -7.38
CA GLN A 224 -24.34 3.77 -8.13
C GLN A 224 -25.19 2.89 -7.19
N GLN A 225 -24.79 2.77 -5.93
CA GLN A 225 -25.49 2.08 -4.85
C GLN A 225 -25.12 2.70 -3.51
N THR A 226 -25.83 2.33 -2.43
CA THR A 226 -25.48 2.74 -1.08
C THR A 226 -24.31 1.92 -0.53
N VAL A 227 -23.70 2.39 0.57
CA VAL A 227 -22.65 1.62 1.27
C VAL A 227 -23.25 0.35 1.86
N GLU A 228 -24.46 0.41 2.41
CA GLU A 228 -25.18 -0.73 2.96
C GLU A 228 -25.40 -1.81 1.91
N GLU A 229 -25.89 -1.43 0.71
CA GLU A 229 -26.11 -2.37 -0.40
C GLU A 229 -24.78 -3.01 -0.85
N ALA A 230 -23.68 -2.26 -0.87
CA ALA A 230 -22.36 -2.79 -1.23
C ALA A 230 -21.86 -3.80 -0.19
N LEU A 231 -22.06 -3.52 1.11
CA LEU A 231 -21.66 -4.42 2.19
C LEU A 231 -22.53 -5.70 2.24
N GLU A 232 -23.84 -5.59 1.98
CA GLU A 232 -24.72 -6.75 1.86
C GLU A 232 -24.30 -7.70 0.74
N LYS A 233 -23.89 -7.15 -0.41
CA LYS A 233 -23.39 -7.94 -1.56
C LYS A 233 -22.00 -8.52 -1.29
N ALA A 234 -21.13 -7.79 -0.60
CA ALA A 234 -19.82 -8.28 -0.21
C ALA A 234 -19.91 -9.42 0.82
N GLN A 235 -20.97 -9.41 1.66
CA GLN A 235 -21.24 -10.46 2.65
C GLN A 235 -21.75 -11.76 2.03
N ALA A 236 -22.44 -11.70 0.86
CA ALA A 236 -23.08 -12.84 0.22
C ALA A 236 -22.11 -13.75 -0.52
#